data_c6fbfbbb6504db5c7a7950a91084f05f
#
_entry.id   c6fbfbbb6504db5c7a7950a91084f05f
#
_cell.length_a   1.000
_cell.length_b   1.000
_cell.length_c   1.000
_cell.angle_alpha   90.00
_cell.angle_beta   90.00
_cell.angle_gamma   90.00
#
_symmetry.space_group_name_H-M   'P 1'
#
loop_
_entity.id
_entity.type
_entity.pdbx_description
1 polymer ?
#
loop_
_entity_poly.entity_id
_entity_poly.type
_entity_poly.pdbx_seq_one_letter_code
_entity_poly.pdbx_strand_id
1 'polypeptide(L)'
;MPLVAPACSLRLTRRPASVLAAKKKSGGGGGGGGGGPKDVVERGNQKQVKTGNAYKEETRKIILSLDKIRKTTPTGKEILKNINLGMYLGAKIGILGANGSGKSSLMNILAGRDTSCEGNVQLSPGIRIGYLEQEPELNDGATVGENVVVGVKVVKDMIAEFEALSMKMAEPDADIDKLSKRMDTMQSEIDAINGWEIDRTMEQAMDSLRCPPADALVANLSGGERRRVALARLLLSSPDILLLDEPTNHLDAESVAWLERFLADFRGTVVAVTHDRYFLDNVAGWILELDRGSGIPFEGNYSSWLNSKAKRTSMENCQQGKLNQALARELEFVNSKAKGQQKKGVARMRQYDDLVTRASQYVKSMAVDSITIPVGPRLGNIVVEASGLTKSFGDRMLLDDATFSVPPGAVVGIIGGNGAGKSTLFRMIMNQDTPDAGSLKLGDTVVPMYVDQSRDALNPDRTLYDEIADGAEEVDLNGRKVTARAYCSWYNFKGNDQAKTVGMLSGGERNRLHLAKTLKQSGNLLLLDEPTNDLDVDTLRCLEEAIDNFAGSVLIVSHDRWFLDRVATHILAYEGDSKVTWFEGGYSDYEEDRKTRGLSAVAPTRVKFRKLANV
;
A
#
# COMPACT_ATOMS: atom_id res chain seq x y z
N MET A 1 -7.01 -31.16 -51.92
CA MET A 1 -8.34 -30.63 -51.60
C MET A 1 -8.30 -30.13 -50.16
N PRO A 2 -8.34 -28.83 -49.87
CA PRO A 2 -8.35 -28.29 -48.53
C PRO A 2 -9.77 -28.09 -48.02
N LEU A 3 -10.05 -28.52 -46.80
CA LEU A 3 -11.28 -28.27 -46.07
C LEU A 3 -11.20 -26.95 -45.36
N VAL A 4 -12.13 -26.07 -45.69
CA VAL A 4 -12.35 -24.74 -45.16
C VAL A 4 -13.06 -24.86 -43.81
N ALA A 5 -12.51 -24.21 -42.76
CA ALA A 5 -13.18 -24.02 -41.49
C ALA A 5 -13.99 -22.69 -41.50
N PRO A 6 -15.19 -22.64 -40.89
CA PRO A 6 -15.98 -21.40 -40.87
C PRO A 6 -15.53 -20.44 -39.76
N ALA A 7 -15.38 -19.18 -40.17
CA ALA A 7 -15.12 -18.05 -39.26
C ALA A 7 -16.38 -17.73 -38.43
N CYS A 8 -16.24 -17.77 -37.12
CA CYS A 8 -17.26 -17.30 -36.18
C CYS A 8 -17.05 -15.79 -35.92
N SER A 9 -17.93 -14.97 -36.49
CA SER A 9 -17.94 -13.52 -36.26
C SER A 9 -18.76 -13.18 -35.03
N LEU A 10 -18.08 -12.82 -33.93
CA LEU A 10 -18.71 -12.21 -32.76
C LEU A 10 -18.97 -10.73 -33.03
N ARG A 11 -20.25 -10.38 -33.14
CA ARG A 11 -20.75 -8.99 -33.20
C ARG A 11 -20.65 -8.34 -31.81
N LEU A 12 -19.79 -7.34 -31.66
CA LEU A 12 -19.79 -6.39 -30.55
C LEU A 12 -21.00 -5.44 -30.71
N THR A 13 -21.99 -5.56 -29.84
CA THR A 13 -23.08 -4.59 -29.71
C THR A 13 -22.62 -3.43 -28.82
N ARG A 14 -22.30 -2.30 -29.44
CA ARG A 14 -22.14 -1.02 -28.78
C ARG A 14 -23.50 -0.51 -28.28
N ARG A 15 -23.65 -0.26 -26.99
CA ARG A 15 -24.72 0.59 -26.46
C ARG A 15 -24.30 2.06 -26.58
N PRO A 16 -25.20 2.98 -26.98
CA PRO A 16 -24.86 4.40 -27.10
C PRO A 16 -25.00 5.10 -25.77
N ALA A 17 -23.98 5.92 -25.44
CA ALA A 17 -24.02 6.87 -24.33
C ALA A 17 -25.00 8.00 -24.66
N SER A 18 -25.96 8.25 -23.78
CA SER A 18 -26.90 9.37 -23.86
C SER A 18 -26.21 10.67 -23.43
N VAL A 19 -25.99 11.56 -24.39
CA VAL A 19 -25.56 12.94 -24.19
C VAL A 19 -26.74 13.78 -23.74
N LEU A 20 -26.73 14.27 -22.51
CA LEU A 20 -27.65 15.30 -22.03
C LEU A 20 -27.06 16.69 -22.37
N ALA A 21 -27.63 17.32 -23.41
CA ALA A 21 -27.33 18.67 -23.81
C ALA A 21 -28.03 19.68 -22.88
N ALA A 22 -27.27 20.50 -22.16
CA ALA A 22 -27.79 21.65 -21.42
C ALA A 22 -28.00 22.84 -22.39
N LYS A 23 -29.25 23.28 -22.52
CA LYS A 23 -29.66 24.47 -23.26
C LYS A 23 -29.20 25.73 -22.55
N LYS A 24 -28.38 26.55 -23.19
CA LYS A 24 -28.22 27.98 -22.88
C LYS A 24 -29.50 28.72 -23.21
N LYS A 25 -30.04 29.50 -22.26
CA LYS A 25 -30.97 30.58 -22.51
C LYS A 25 -30.24 31.91 -22.28
N SER A 26 -30.16 32.70 -23.32
CA SER A 26 -29.83 34.13 -23.34
C SER A 26 -31.10 34.94 -23.22
N GLY A 27 -31.03 36.08 -22.53
CA GLY A 27 -31.98 37.19 -22.51
C GLY A 27 -31.68 38.03 -21.28
N GLY A 28 -31.28 39.19 -21.32
CA GLY A 28 -31.49 40.43 -21.98
C GLY A 28 -32.38 41.37 -21.19
N GLY A 29 -31.78 42.45 -20.59
CA GLY A 29 -32.44 43.75 -20.56
C GLY A 29 -33.07 44.27 -19.27
N GLY A 30 -32.57 45.39 -18.77
CA GLY A 30 -33.40 46.56 -18.38
C GLY A 30 -33.65 46.78 -16.88
N GLY A 31 -32.95 47.69 -16.21
CA GLY A 31 -33.35 49.04 -15.93
C GLY A 31 -34.28 49.26 -14.72
N GLY A 32 -33.89 50.14 -13.80
CA GLY A 32 -34.85 50.91 -13.04
C GLY A 32 -34.65 50.90 -11.50
N GLY A 33 -34.29 52.00 -10.98
CA GLY A 33 -34.01 52.54 -9.69
C GLY A 33 -35.10 52.55 -8.66
N GLY A 34 -34.74 52.87 -7.41
CA GLY A 34 -35.65 53.20 -6.34
C GLY A 34 -34.96 53.12 -4.96
N GLY A 35 -34.82 54.24 -4.33
CA GLY A 35 -34.06 54.43 -3.10
C GLY A 35 -34.84 54.21 -1.81
N GLY A 36 -34.05 54.02 -0.74
CA GLY A 36 -34.26 54.32 0.66
C GLY A 36 -34.93 53.21 1.51
N PRO A 37 -34.81 53.18 2.83
CA PRO A 37 -34.00 54.01 3.72
C PRO A 37 -33.02 53.22 4.61
N LYS A 38 -32.16 53.98 5.25
CA LYS A 38 -31.14 53.56 6.21
C LYS A 38 -31.76 53.04 7.50
N ASP A 39 -31.39 51.86 7.93
CA ASP A 39 -31.51 51.43 9.32
C ASP A 39 -30.11 51.04 9.84
N VAL A 40 -29.79 51.72 10.96
CA VAL A 40 -28.58 51.54 11.74
C VAL A 40 -28.75 50.29 12.56
N VAL A 41 -27.92 49.24 12.39
CA VAL A 41 -27.81 48.11 13.30
C VAL A 41 -26.37 47.92 13.71
N GLU A 42 -26.25 47.80 15.00
CA GLU A 42 -25.08 47.69 15.86
C GLU A 42 -23.97 46.77 15.37
N ARG A 43 -22.72 47.23 15.60
CA ARG A 43 -21.49 46.48 15.41
C ARG A 43 -21.36 45.38 16.48
N GLY A 44 -21.83 44.20 16.20
CA GLY A 44 -21.42 43.00 16.88
C GLY A 44 -20.09 42.51 16.31
N ASN A 45 -19.13 42.24 17.19
CA ASN A 45 -17.82 41.66 16.89
C ASN A 45 -17.97 40.27 16.27
N GLN A 46 -18.14 40.18 14.97
CA GLN A 46 -18.00 38.92 14.24
C GLN A 46 -16.50 38.71 13.93
N LYS A 47 -15.86 37.76 14.63
CA LYS A 47 -14.60 37.17 14.20
C LYS A 47 -14.78 36.73 12.74
N GLN A 48 -14.09 37.37 11.83
CA GLN A 48 -14.09 37.03 10.41
C GLN A 48 -13.65 35.56 10.26
N VAL A 49 -14.58 34.71 9.86
CA VAL A 49 -14.25 33.40 9.29
C VAL A 49 -13.36 33.68 8.07
N LYS A 50 -12.10 33.27 8.11
CA LYS A 50 -11.17 33.42 7.00
C LYS A 50 -11.83 32.85 5.73
N THR A 51 -12.14 33.71 4.78
CA THR A 51 -12.72 33.32 3.49
C THR A 51 -11.75 32.40 2.75
N GLY A 52 -12.26 31.48 1.94
CA GLY A 52 -11.51 30.40 1.27
C GLY A 52 -10.25 30.82 0.47
N ASN A 53 -10.03 32.12 0.23
CA ASN A 53 -8.80 32.64 -0.37
C ASN A 53 -7.62 32.70 0.62
N ALA A 54 -7.87 33.03 1.88
CA ALA A 54 -6.81 33.05 2.90
C ALA A 54 -6.31 31.64 3.22
N TYR A 55 -7.22 30.66 3.20
CA TYR A 55 -6.85 29.24 3.35
C TYR A 55 -6.01 28.73 2.16
N LYS A 56 -6.34 29.16 0.92
CA LYS A 56 -5.55 28.83 -0.29
C LYS A 56 -4.16 29.47 -0.30
N GLU A 57 -3.96 30.61 0.33
CA GLU A 57 -2.64 31.24 0.46
C GLU A 57 -1.78 30.55 1.53
N GLU A 58 -2.35 30.11 2.64
CA GLU A 58 -1.65 29.34 3.67
C GLU A 58 -1.20 27.96 3.16
N THR A 59 -2.01 27.29 2.35
CA THR A 59 -1.69 25.98 1.75
C THR A 59 -0.62 26.04 0.65
N ARG A 60 -0.20 27.23 0.20
CA ARG A 60 0.91 27.42 -0.76
C ARG A 60 2.27 27.62 -0.10
N LYS A 61 2.34 27.65 1.23
CA LYS A 61 3.59 27.80 1.95
C LYS A 61 4.41 26.51 1.85
N ILE A 62 5.62 26.59 1.31
CA ILE A 62 6.57 25.48 1.32
C ILE A 62 7.08 25.31 2.75
N ILE A 63 6.88 24.15 3.32
CA ILE A 63 7.29 23.82 4.68
C ILE A 63 8.57 22.97 4.74
N LEU A 64 8.84 22.21 3.67
CA LEU A 64 10.05 21.41 3.53
C LEU A 64 10.52 21.48 2.09
N SER A 65 11.82 21.70 1.86
CA SER A 65 12.43 21.66 0.54
C SER A 65 13.69 20.80 0.53
N LEU A 66 13.84 20.02 -0.53
CA LEU A 66 15.02 19.25 -0.87
C LEU A 66 15.70 19.89 -2.08
N ASP A 67 17.00 20.16 -2.00
CA ASP A 67 17.79 20.67 -3.14
C ASP A 67 18.97 19.73 -3.41
N LYS A 68 19.00 19.16 -4.61
CA LYS A 68 20.05 18.31 -5.17
C LYS A 68 20.46 17.14 -4.26
N ILE A 69 19.48 16.49 -3.63
CA ILE A 69 19.76 15.36 -2.74
C ILE A 69 20.31 14.18 -3.54
N ARG A 70 21.49 13.72 -3.09
CA ARG A 70 22.16 12.51 -3.59
C ARG A 70 22.46 11.57 -2.43
N LYS A 71 22.27 10.30 -2.65
CA LYS A 71 22.60 9.26 -1.68
C LYS A 71 23.27 8.09 -2.38
N THR A 72 24.45 7.71 -1.89
CA THR A 72 25.22 6.57 -2.35
C THR A 72 25.30 5.52 -1.25
N THR A 73 25.13 4.24 -1.60
CA THR A 73 25.36 3.13 -0.64
C THR A 73 26.82 2.99 -0.29
N PRO A 74 27.18 2.33 0.83
CA PRO A 74 28.55 1.96 1.14
C PRO A 74 29.23 1.12 0.04
N THR A 75 28.44 0.43 -0.78
CA THR A 75 28.92 -0.36 -1.94
C THR A 75 29.16 0.49 -3.20
N GLY A 76 29.04 1.82 -3.14
CA GLY A 76 29.26 2.74 -4.26
C GLY A 76 28.09 2.85 -5.26
N LYS A 77 26.94 2.20 -5.01
CA LYS A 77 25.75 2.34 -5.84
C LYS A 77 25.00 3.61 -5.47
N GLU A 78 24.76 4.49 -6.44
CA GLU A 78 23.96 5.71 -6.27
C GLU A 78 22.46 5.35 -6.27
N ILE A 79 21.79 5.54 -5.13
CA ILE A 79 20.36 5.24 -4.96
C ILE A 79 19.49 6.44 -5.33
N LEU A 80 19.84 7.64 -4.83
CA LEU A 80 19.15 8.89 -5.10
C LEU A 80 20.05 9.81 -5.90
N LYS A 81 19.51 10.37 -6.99
CA LYS A 81 20.23 11.19 -7.96
C LYS A 81 19.57 12.55 -8.09
N ASN A 82 20.18 13.58 -7.47
CA ASN A 82 19.80 14.97 -7.70
C ASN A 82 18.29 15.24 -7.53
N ILE A 83 17.71 14.78 -6.40
CA ILE A 83 16.29 14.99 -6.12
C ILE A 83 16.06 16.42 -5.67
N ASN A 84 15.15 17.10 -6.37
CA ASN A 84 14.66 18.45 -6.03
C ASN A 84 13.15 18.33 -5.77
N LEU A 85 12.71 18.71 -4.58
CA LEU A 85 11.30 18.60 -4.16
C LEU A 85 10.93 19.69 -3.18
N GLY A 86 9.78 20.33 -3.38
CA GLY A 86 9.17 21.25 -2.41
C GLY A 86 7.83 20.68 -1.93
N MET A 87 7.63 20.65 -0.62
CA MET A 87 6.39 20.16 -0.01
C MET A 87 5.61 21.33 0.58
N TYR A 88 4.32 21.39 0.25
CA TYR A 88 3.39 22.40 0.74
C TYR A 88 2.69 21.92 2.01
N LEU A 89 2.29 22.88 2.86
CA LEU A 89 1.46 22.60 4.02
C LEU A 89 0.12 21.98 3.59
N GLY A 90 -0.26 20.87 4.22
CA GLY A 90 -1.50 20.16 3.92
C GLY A 90 -1.44 19.26 2.67
N ALA A 91 -0.30 19.15 1.99
CA ALA A 91 -0.15 18.26 0.84
C ALA A 91 -0.20 16.78 1.28
N LYS A 92 -0.88 15.95 0.47
CA LYS A 92 -0.94 14.49 0.66
C LYS A 92 -0.13 13.84 -0.46
N ILE A 93 1.02 13.28 -0.13
CA ILE A 93 2.01 12.80 -1.10
C ILE A 93 2.20 11.30 -0.93
N GLY A 94 1.92 10.54 -1.98
CA GLY A 94 2.27 9.12 -2.06
C GLY A 94 3.63 8.93 -2.74
N ILE A 95 4.53 8.15 -2.14
CA ILE A 95 5.82 7.80 -2.73
C ILE A 95 5.73 6.40 -3.32
N LEU A 96 5.99 6.29 -4.62
CA LEU A 96 6.02 5.04 -5.36
C LEU A 96 7.41 4.75 -5.93
N GLY A 97 7.72 3.49 -6.09
CA GLY A 97 8.95 3.03 -6.72
C GLY A 97 9.22 1.55 -6.44
N ALA A 98 10.04 0.93 -7.27
CA ALA A 98 10.46 -0.46 -7.09
C ALA A 98 11.15 -0.68 -5.74
N ASN A 99 11.19 -1.91 -5.26
CA ASN A 99 11.94 -2.24 -4.06
C ASN A 99 13.45 -1.97 -4.30
N GLY A 100 14.10 -1.32 -3.31
CA GLY A 100 15.47 -0.86 -3.45
C GLY A 100 15.65 0.43 -4.26
N SER A 101 14.57 1.14 -4.64
CA SER A 101 14.64 2.45 -5.32
C SER A 101 15.03 3.62 -4.41
N GLY A 102 15.13 3.38 -3.09
CA GLY A 102 15.51 4.39 -2.11
C GLY A 102 14.35 5.06 -1.37
N LYS A 103 13.13 4.47 -1.37
CA LYS A 103 11.96 5.01 -0.65
C LYS A 103 12.24 5.27 0.82
N SER A 104 12.65 4.23 1.57
CA SER A 104 12.96 4.35 3.01
C SER A 104 14.18 5.24 3.27
N SER A 105 15.18 5.27 2.35
CA SER A 105 16.30 6.22 2.45
C SER A 105 15.82 7.67 2.32
N LEU A 106 14.90 7.95 1.39
CA LEU A 106 14.30 9.27 1.25
C LEU A 106 13.48 9.65 2.50
N MET A 107 12.71 8.71 3.06
CA MET A 107 11.96 8.93 4.30
C MET A 107 12.87 9.26 5.48
N ASN A 108 13.98 8.55 5.64
CA ASN A 108 14.98 8.83 6.69
C ASN A 108 15.65 10.21 6.52
N ILE A 109 15.91 10.64 5.28
CA ILE A 109 16.42 11.98 4.99
C ILE A 109 15.37 13.05 5.34
N LEU A 110 14.10 12.85 4.95
CA LEU A 110 12.99 13.74 5.30
C LEU A 110 12.77 13.84 6.80
N ALA A 111 12.94 12.73 7.54
CA ALA A 111 12.86 12.69 9.00
C ALA A 111 14.06 13.32 9.71
N GLY A 112 15.12 13.69 8.97
CA GLY A 112 16.36 14.24 9.53
C GLY A 112 17.24 13.21 10.26
N ARG A 113 16.96 11.91 10.10
CA ARG A 113 17.72 10.82 10.73
C ARG A 113 18.98 10.45 9.94
N ASP A 114 18.90 10.55 8.63
CA ASP A 114 20.03 10.28 7.74
C ASP A 114 20.61 11.58 7.21
N THR A 115 21.75 11.95 7.76
CA THR A 115 22.52 13.14 7.37
C THR A 115 23.66 12.81 6.40
N SER A 116 23.89 11.52 6.09
CA SER A 116 24.95 11.05 5.18
C SER A 116 24.54 11.18 3.71
N CYS A 117 23.89 12.27 3.33
CA CYS A 117 23.51 12.58 1.95
C CYS A 117 24.20 13.88 1.50
N GLU A 118 24.43 14.00 0.18
CA GLU A 118 24.83 15.26 -0.44
C GLU A 118 23.58 16.07 -0.79
N GLY A 119 23.67 17.40 -0.71
CA GLY A 119 22.57 18.32 -0.97
C GLY A 119 22.07 19.01 0.29
N ASN A 120 20.95 19.72 0.18
CA ASN A 120 20.43 20.54 1.27
C ASN A 120 18.95 20.20 1.56
N VAL A 121 18.66 20.01 2.85
CA VAL A 121 17.28 19.81 3.35
C VAL A 121 16.93 21.04 4.20
N GLN A 122 15.90 21.76 3.79
CA GLN A 122 15.44 22.94 4.51
C GLN A 122 14.04 22.69 5.07
N LEU A 123 13.93 22.71 6.39
CA LEU A 123 12.67 22.63 7.13
C LEU A 123 12.32 24.03 7.65
N SER A 124 11.06 24.43 7.50
CA SER A 124 10.58 25.70 8.09
C SER A 124 10.62 25.64 9.61
N PRO A 125 11.02 26.75 10.29
CA PRO A 125 11.10 26.76 11.75
C PRO A 125 9.75 26.45 12.42
N GLY A 126 9.78 25.70 13.51
CA GLY A 126 8.60 25.38 14.31
C GLY A 126 7.75 24.21 13.79
N ILE A 127 8.15 23.54 12.72
CA ILE A 127 7.46 22.38 12.15
C ILE A 127 7.90 21.09 12.87
N ARG A 128 6.92 20.33 13.36
CA ARG A 128 7.13 19.02 13.99
C ARG A 128 6.93 17.91 12.98
N ILE A 129 7.90 17.01 12.87
CA ILE A 129 7.84 15.83 12.02
C ILE A 129 7.54 14.61 12.89
N GLY A 130 6.52 13.85 12.50
CA GLY A 130 6.24 12.53 13.04
C GLY A 130 6.58 11.46 12.00
N TYR A 131 7.29 10.42 12.41
CA TYR A 131 7.73 9.34 11.52
C TYR A 131 7.33 7.97 12.05
N LEU A 132 6.59 7.22 11.25
CA LEU A 132 6.31 5.80 11.46
C LEU A 132 7.33 4.97 10.69
N GLU A 133 8.20 4.31 11.44
CA GLU A 133 9.19 3.39 10.88
C GLU A 133 8.60 2.02 10.58
N GLN A 134 9.34 1.25 9.77
CA GLN A 134 8.98 -0.13 9.48
C GLN A 134 9.01 -1.01 10.75
N GLU A 135 9.99 -0.78 11.63
CA GLU A 135 10.10 -1.42 12.95
C GLU A 135 10.13 -0.32 14.03
N PRO A 136 8.96 0.08 14.57
CA PRO A 136 8.88 1.19 15.49
C PRO A 136 9.41 0.84 16.89
N GLU A 137 10.13 1.76 17.48
CA GLU A 137 10.60 1.65 18.86
C GLU A 137 9.47 2.00 19.84
N LEU A 138 9.14 1.05 20.70
CA LEU A 138 8.22 1.18 21.83
C LEU A 138 8.97 0.81 23.12
N ASN A 139 8.46 1.30 24.25
CA ASN A 139 8.99 0.89 25.55
C ASN A 139 8.46 -0.49 25.92
N ASP A 140 9.31 -1.51 25.84
CA ASP A 140 8.96 -2.91 26.09
C ASP A 140 8.54 -3.18 27.55
N GLY A 141 9.06 -2.38 28.50
CA GLY A 141 8.72 -2.50 29.92
C GLY A 141 7.39 -1.84 30.32
N ALA A 142 6.73 -1.15 29.38
CA ALA A 142 5.50 -0.43 29.63
C ALA A 142 4.29 -1.12 28.97
N THR A 143 3.10 -0.74 29.40
CA THR A 143 1.85 -1.22 28.81
C THR A 143 1.55 -0.51 27.48
N VAL A 144 0.60 -1.07 26.72
CA VAL A 144 0.09 -0.46 25.48
C VAL A 144 -0.46 0.94 25.76
N GLY A 145 -1.28 1.07 26.82
CA GLY A 145 -1.87 2.35 27.20
C GLY A 145 -0.82 3.41 27.52
N GLU A 146 0.20 3.05 28.31
CA GLU A 146 1.30 3.97 28.66
C GLU A 146 2.08 4.43 27.42
N ASN A 147 2.35 3.53 26.46
CA ASN A 147 3.01 3.90 25.21
C ASN A 147 2.16 4.83 24.33
N VAL A 148 0.84 4.63 24.28
CA VAL A 148 -0.08 5.50 23.53
C VAL A 148 -0.22 6.87 24.18
N VAL A 149 -0.28 6.93 25.53
CA VAL A 149 -0.35 8.18 26.31
C VAL A 149 0.84 9.10 26.03
N VAL A 150 2.03 8.55 25.73
CA VAL A 150 3.18 9.37 25.32
C VAL A 150 2.86 10.27 24.11
N GLY A 151 2.04 9.78 23.16
CA GLY A 151 1.63 10.58 22.00
C GLY A 151 0.75 11.79 22.35
N VAL A 152 -0.04 11.70 23.40
CA VAL A 152 -0.94 12.76 23.87
C VAL A 152 -0.41 13.51 25.10
N LYS A 153 0.84 13.23 25.51
CA LYS A 153 1.42 13.77 26.72
C LYS A 153 1.35 15.31 26.78
N VAL A 154 1.66 15.99 25.68
CA VAL A 154 1.64 17.46 25.62
C VAL A 154 0.24 17.99 25.94
N VAL A 155 -0.81 17.37 25.42
CA VAL A 155 -2.19 17.78 25.68
C VAL A 155 -2.60 17.47 27.12
N LYS A 156 -2.23 16.31 27.65
CA LYS A 156 -2.48 15.95 29.06
C LYS A 156 -1.74 16.86 30.02
N ASP A 157 -0.49 17.21 29.73
CA ASP A 157 0.29 18.14 30.53
C ASP A 157 -0.36 19.55 30.53
N MET A 158 -0.90 20.01 29.37
CA MET A 158 -1.66 21.27 29.29
C MET A 158 -2.93 21.24 30.13
N ILE A 159 -3.69 20.15 30.09
CA ILE A 159 -4.92 19.98 30.90
C ILE A 159 -4.54 19.98 32.39
N ALA A 160 -3.51 19.24 32.77
CA ALA A 160 -3.03 19.20 34.17
C ALA A 160 -2.56 20.57 34.65
N GLU A 161 -1.86 21.35 33.79
CA GLU A 161 -1.46 22.74 34.14
C GLU A 161 -2.70 23.64 34.31
N PHE A 162 -3.72 23.49 33.41
CA PHE A 162 -4.98 24.22 33.53
C PHE A 162 -5.69 23.91 34.86
N GLU A 163 -5.80 22.64 35.25
CA GLU A 163 -6.39 22.21 36.49
C GLU A 163 -5.60 22.75 37.71
N ALA A 164 -4.25 22.70 37.65
CA ALA A 164 -3.38 23.25 38.70
C ALA A 164 -3.54 24.77 38.83
N LEU A 165 -3.69 25.52 37.74
CA LEU A 165 -3.98 26.95 37.76
C LEU A 165 -5.37 27.23 38.34
N SER A 166 -6.37 26.41 38.05
CA SER A 166 -7.72 26.50 38.62
C SER A 166 -7.69 26.31 40.15
N MET A 167 -6.90 25.34 40.64
CA MET A 167 -6.73 25.14 42.08
C MET A 167 -6.02 26.33 42.75
N LYS A 168 -4.99 26.90 42.09
CA LYS A 168 -4.28 28.09 42.61
C LYS A 168 -5.14 29.33 42.68
N MET A 169 -6.15 29.48 41.85
CA MET A 169 -7.13 30.59 41.92
C MET A 169 -7.98 30.54 43.18
N ALA A 170 -8.11 29.39 43.83
CA ALA A 170 -8.82 29.23 45.08
C ALA A 170 -7.99 29.60 46.32
N GLU A 171 -6.70 29.91 46.19
CA GLU A 171 -5.83 30.33 47.27
C GLU A 171 -6.09 31.81 47.67
N PRO A 172 -6.06 32.17 48.96
CA PRO A 172 -6.41 33.51 49.41
C PRO A 172 -5.50 34.65 48.90
N ASP A 173 -4.24 34.34 48.59
CA ASP A 173 -3.24 35.31 48.13
C ASP A 173 -2.97 35.26 46.62
N ALA A 174 -3.91 34.67 45.83
CA ALA A 174 -3.72 34.51 44.39
C ALA A 174 -3.86 35.82 43.61
N ASP A 175 -2.95 36.06 42.64
CA ASP A 175 -3.07 37.13 41.65
C ASP A 175 -4.11 36.71 40.56
N ILE A 176 -5.40 36.95 40.87
CA ILE A 176 -6.53 36.48 40.10
C ILE A 176 -6.48 37.00 38.66
N ASP A 177 -6.08 38.27 38.43
CA ASP A 177 -6.06 38.86 37.09
C ASP A 177 -5.01 38.20 36.18
N LYS A 178 -3.87 37.83 36.71
CA LYS A 178 -2.79 37.18 35.96
C LYS A 178 -3.11 35.71 35.71
N LEU A 179 -3.64 35.02 36.70
CA LEU A 179 -4.04 33.61 36.56
C LEU A 179 -5.19 33.45 35.56
N SER A 180 -6.22 34.33 35.61
CA SER A 180 -7.35 34.32 34.67
C SER A 180 -6.89 34.48 33.24
N LYS A 181 -6.01 35.46 32.93
CA LYS A 181 -5.46 35.64 31.59
C LYS A 181 -4.69 34.41 31.08
N ARG A 182 -3.94 33.75 31.95
CA ARG A 182 -3.22 32.53 31.61
C ARG A 182 -4.20 31.37 31.33
N MET A 183 -5.22 31.22 32.16
CA MET A 183 -6.28 30.22 31.97
C MET A 183 -7.04 30.44 30.69
N ASP A 184 -7.45 31.67 30.36
CA ASP A 184 -8.15 32.00 29.11
C ASP A 184 -7.31 31.64 27.89
N THR A 185 -6.00 31.87 27.95
CA THR A 185 -5.07 31.51 26.88
C THR A 185 -5.00 29.98 26.73
N MET A 186 -4.77 29.26 27.83
CA MET A 186 -4.68 27.81 27.84
C MET A 186 -5.99 27.14 27.44
N GLN A 187 -7.14 27.65 27.90
CA GLN A 187 -8.45 27.17 27.48
C GLN A 187 -8.60 27.32 25.96
N SER A 188 -8.23 28.47 25.42
CA SER A 188 -8.29 28.70 23.97
C SER A 188 -7.38 27.75 23.18
N GLU A 189 -6.21 27.41 23.73
CA GLU A 189 -5.27 26.46 23.15
C GLU A 189 -5.81 25.02 23.22
N ILE A 190 -6.38 24.60 24.38
CA ILE A 190 -7.00 23.27 24.57
C ILE A 190 -8.24 23.13 23.65
N ASP A 191 -9.09 24.16 23.58
CA ASP A 191 -10.28 24.17 22.70
C ASP A 191 -9.88 24.08 21.21
N ALA A 192 -8.81 24.73 20.80
CA ALA A 192 -8.31 24.71 19.42
C ALA A 192 -7.89 23.32 18.94
N ILE A 193 -7.45 22.45 19.86
CA ILE A 193 -7.02 21.07 19.59
C ILE A 193 -8.05 20.03 20.01
N ASN A 194 -9.25 20.43 20.48
CA ASN A 194 -10.26 19.57 21.10
C ASN A 194 -9.70 18.69 22.23
N GLY A 195 -8.81 19.27 23.04
CA GLY A 195 -8.05 18.54 24.07
C GLY A 195 -8.93 17.90 25.16
N TRP A 196 -10.11 18.44 25.45
CA TRP A 196 -11.02 17.91 26.46
C TRP A 196 -11.56 16.51 26.15
N GLU A 197 -11.61 16.12 24.85
CA GLU A 197 -12.05 14.80 24.41
C GLU A 197 -10.90 13.84 24.12
N ILE A 198 -9.68 14.15 24.58
CA ILE A 198 -8.48 13.41 24.19
C ILE A 198 -8.52 11.93 24.60
N ASP A 199 -9.08 11.60 25.76
CA ASP A 199 -9.18 10.22 26.24
C ASP A 199 -10.14 9.41 25.35
N ARG A 200 -11.28 10.00 24.98
CA ARG A 200 -12.22 9.38 24.02
C ARG A 200 -11.61 9.19 22.65
N THR A 201 -10.87 10.20 22.17
CA THR A 201 -10.16 10.13 20.89
C THR A 201 -9.09 9.04 20.89
N MET A 202 -8.39 8.89 22.02
CA MET A 202 -7.39 7.84 22.23
C MET A 202 -8.04 6.44 22.18
N GLU A 203 -9.12 6.22 22.92
CA GLU A 203 -9.87 4.95 22.90
C GLU A 203 -10.39 4.63 21.50
N GLN A 204 -10.99 5.61 20.83
CA GLN A 204 -11.49 5.46 19.47
C GLN A 204 -10.39 5.10 18.47
N ALA A 205 -9.22 5.74 18.56
CA ALA A 205 -8.08 5.42 17.70
C ALA A 205 -7.54 4.01 17.97
N MET A 206 -7.42 3.61 19.24
CA MET A 206 -6.98 2.27 19.63
C MET A 206 -7.96 1.19 19.15
N ASP A 207 -9.27 1.42 19.29
CA ASP A 207 -10.29 0.47 18.84
C ASP A 207 -10.33 0.38 17.31
N SER A 208 -10.25 1.50 16.59
CA SER A 208 -10.27 1.56 15.14
C SER A 208 -9.04 0.90 14.49
N LEU A 209 -7.89 1.00 15.12
CA LEU A 209 -6.67 0.30 14.71
C LEU A 209 -6.56 -1.11 15.31
N ARG A 210 -7.58 -1.56 16.05
CA ARG A 210 -7.59 -2.86 16.73
C ARG A 210 -6.30 -3.10 17.53
N CYS A 211 -5.88 -2.09 18.28
CA CYS A 211 -4.76 -2.23 19.19
C CYS A 211 -5.06 -3.27 20.28
N PRO A 212 -4.04 -3.95 20.82
CA PRO A 212 -4.19 -4.82 21.99
C PRO A 212 -4.81 -4.06 23.17
N PRO A 213 -5.33 -4.78 24.21
CA PRO A 213 -5.84 -4.15 25.42
C PRO A 213 -4.81 -3.22 26.05
N ALA A 214 -5.27 -2.10 26.65
CA ALA A 214 -4.40 -1.06 27.18
C ALA A 214 -3.47 -1.55 28.31
N ASP A 215 -3.85 -2.60 29.02
CA ASP A 215 -3.11 -3.26 30.10
C ASP A 215 -2.09 -4.31 29.62
N ALA A 216 -2.11 -4.66 28.33
CA ALA A 216 -1.17 -5.62 27.76
C ALA A 216 0.27 -5.06 27.75
N LEU A 217 1.26 -5.90 28.10
CA LEU A 217 2.69 -5.55 28.03
C LEU A 217 3.18 -5.57 26.58
N VAL A 218 3.92 -4.53 26.19
CA VAL A 218 4.46 -4.39 24.82
C VAL A 218 5.46 -5.50 24.48
N ALA A 219 6.20 -6.03 25.45
CA ALA A 219 7.15 -7.12 25.24
C ALA A 219 6.51 -8.40 24.64
N ASN A 220 5.24 -8.64 24.94
CA ASN A 220 4.50 -9.85 24.50
C ASN A 220 3.77 -9.67 23.15
N LEU A 221 3.88 -8.51 22.51
CA LEU A 221 3.16 -8.19 21.29
C LEU A 221 3.90 -8.71 20.05
N SER A 222 3.12 -9.17 19.08
CA SER A 222 3.61 -9.44 17.73
C SER A 222 4.08 -8.15 17.03
N GLY A 223 4.94 -8.27 16.02
CA GLY A 223 5.44 -7.11 15.25
C GLY A 223 4.31 -6.26 14.66
N GLY A 224 3.25 -6.89 14.15
CA GLY A 224 2.08 -6.18 13.64
C GLY A 224 1.29 -5.42 14.72
N GLU A 225 1.16 -5.98 15.91
CA GLU A 225 0.53 -5.30 17.05
C GLU A 225 1.35 -4.12 17.55
N ARG A 226 2.66 -4.29 17.69
CA ARG A 226 3.59 -3.20 18.01
C ARG A 226 3.45 -2.04 17.03
N ARG A 227 3.35 -2.35 15.73
CA ARG A 227 3.19 -1.35 14.69
C ARG A 227 1.86 -0.59 14.78
N ARG A 228 0.75 -1.28 15.08
CA ARG A 228 -0.55 -0.62 15.29
C ARG A 228 -0.53 0.34 16.50
N VAL A 229 0.10 -0.06 17.59
CA VAL A 229 0.29 0.79 18.79
C VAL A 229 1.13 2.03 18.45
N ALA A 230 2.23 1.85 17.72
CA ALA A 230 3.08 2.96 17.30
C ALA A 230 2.35 3.92 16.34
N LEU A 231 1.55 3.40 15.42
CA LEU A 231 0.72 4.21 14.53
C LEU A 231 -0.32 5.01 15.33
N ALA A 232 -1.03 4.39 16.28
CA ALA A 232 -1.96 5.08 17.17
C ALA A 232 -1.27 6.22 17.93
N ARG A 233 -0.12 5.95 18.56
CA ARG A 233 0.70 6.95 19.26
C ARG A 233 1.08 8.12 18.35
N LEU A 234 1.50 7.82 17.13
CA LEU A 234 1.92 8.83 16.16
C LEU A 234 0.77 9.71 15.69
N LEU A 235 -0.37 9.12 15.31
CA LEU A 235 -1.55 9.86 14.85
C LEU A 235 -2.09 10.80 15.94
N LEU A 236 -2.11 10.35 17.19
CA LEU A 236 -2.56 11.12 18.34
C LEU A 236 -1.61 12.27 18.68
N SER A 237 -0.31 12.18 18.34
CA SER A 237 0.65 13.28 18.55
C SER A 237 0.44 14.48 17.63
N SER A 238 -0.40 14.33 16.59
CA SER A 238 -0.79 15.37 15.62
C SER A 238 0.38 16.25 15.15
N PRO A 239 1.41 15.70 14.50
CA PRO A 239 2.55 16.47 13.99
C PRO A 239 2.12 17.31 12.77
N ASP A 240 2.94 18.30 12.38
CA ASP A 240 2.69 19.13 11.20
C ASP A 240 3.01 18.39 9.88
N ILE A 241 4.03 17.51 9.92
CA ILE A 241 4.38 16.60 8.83
C ILE A 241 4.33 15.17 9.37
N LEU A 242 3.55 14.33 8.69
CA LEU A 242 3.40 12.92 9.00
C LEU A 242 4.08 12.09 7.93
N LEU A 243 5.13 11.37 8.31
CA LEU A 243 5.85 10.44 7.45
C LEU A 243 5.44 9.01 7.80
N LEU A 244 4.90 8.27 6.84
CA LEU A 244 4.38 6.92 7.04
C LEU A 244 5.08 5.95 6.08
N ASP A 245 5.83 4.99 6.62
CA ASP A 245 6.46 3.92 5.83
C ASP A 245 5.62 2.65 5.94
N GLU A 246 4.94 2.27 4.86
CA GLU A 246 4.01 1.14 4.72
C GLU A 246 2.92 1.08 5.83
N PRO A 247 2.12 2.15 6.03
CA PRO A 247 1.18 2.21 7.16
C PRO A 247 0.03 1.20 7.06
N THR A 248 -0.26 0.68 5.88
CA THR A 248 -1.35 -0.26 5.61
C THR A 248 -0.97 -1.72 5.89
N ASN A 249 0.33 -2.05 5.97
CA ASN A 249 0.78 -3.40 6.27
C ASN A 249 0.31 -3.87 7.64
N HIS A 250 -0.18 -5.10 7.72
CA HIS A 250 -0.75 -5.74 8.92
C HIS A 250 -2.05 -5.08 9.46
N LEU A 251 -2.64 -4.15 8.72
CA LEU A 251 -3.99 -3.63 9.00
C LEU A 251 -5.02 -4.41 8.21
N ASP A 252 -6.19 -4.62 8.79
CA ASP A 252 -7.32 -5.15 8.05
C ASP A 252 -8.04 -4.05 7.24
N ALA A 253 -8.86 -4.45 6.28
CA ALA A 253 -9.53 -3.53 5.36
C ALA A 253 -10.36 -2.44 6.06
N GLU A 254 -10.95 -2.74 7.23
CA GLU A 254 -11.75 -1.77 7.99
C GLU A 254 -10.86 -0.72 8.69
N SER A 255 -9.71 -1.15 9.28
CA SER A 255 -8.72 -0.24 9.87
C SER A 255 -8.05 0.63 8.81
N VAL A 256 -7.78 0.08 7.61
CA VAL A 256 -7.27 0.86 6.47
C VAL A 256 -8.28 1.92 6.04
N ALA A 257 -9.57 1.57 5.91
CA ALA A 257 -10.63 2.51 5.54
C ALA A 257 -10.83 3.62 6.59
N TRP A 258 -10.61 3.32 7.87
CA TRP A 258 -10.61 4.34 8.92
C TRP A 258 -9.39 5.26 8.80
N LEU A 259 -8.19 4.69 8.58
CA LEU A 259 -6.96 5.45 8.41
C LEU A 259 -7.04 6.39 7.19
N GLU A 260 -7.59 5.93 6.07
CA GLU A 260 -7.84 6.75 4.88
C GLU A 260 -8.67 7.99 5.22
N ARG A 261 -9.79 7.83 5.94
CA ARG A 261 -10.66 8.94 6.39
C ARG A 261 -9.92 9.88 7.33
N PHE A 262 -9.22 9.33 8.32
CA PHE A 262 -8.44 10.13 9.26
C PHE A 262 -7.38 10.99 8.55
N LEU A 263 -6.65 10.41 7.61
CA LEU A 263 -5.60 11.13 6.85
C LEU A 263 -6.17 12.12 5.85
N ALA A 264 -7.36 11.88 5.27
CA ALA A 264 -8.05 12.84 4.42
C ALA A 264 -8.41 14.11 5.20
N ASP A 265 -8.90 13.96 6.44
CA ASP A 265 -9.29 15.07 7.33
C ASP A 265 -8.08 15.72 8.04
N PHE A 266 -6.93 15.06 8.05
CA PHE A 266 -5.72 15.55 8.71
C PHE A 266 -5.24 16.87 8.07
N ARG A 267 -5.06 17.93 8.88
CA ARG A 267 -4.70 19.28 8.39
C ARG A 267 -3.23 19.41 7.98
N GLY A 268 -2.35 18.57 8.54
CA GLY A 268 -0.92 18.57 8.24
C GLY A 268 -0.58 17.92 6.89
N THR A 269 0.69 17.99 6.54
CA THR A 269 1.23 17.33 5.35
C THR A 269 1.44 15.85 5.64
N VAL A 270 1.02 14.99 4.72
CA VAL A 270 1.23 13.53 4.82
C VAL A 270 2.12 13.08 3.68
N VAL A 271 3.15 12.33 4.01
CA VAL A 271 4.01 11.63 3.04
C VAL A 271 3.93 10.14 3.38
N ALA A 272 3.35 9.36 2.49
CA ALA A 272 3.18 7.93 2.70
C ALA A 272 3.91 7.13 1.62
N VAL A 273 4.71 6.17 2.04
CA VAL A 273 5.21 5.08 1.21
C VAL A 273 4.26 3.92 1.41
N THR A 274 3.58 3.47 0.37
CA THR A 274 2.74 2.28 0.44
C THR A 274 2.55 1.65 -0.94
N HIS A 275 2.25 0.38 -0.94
CA HIS A 275 1.88 -0.38 -2.12
C HIS A 275 0.36 -0.58 -2.25
N ASP A 276 -0.42 -0.12 -1.27
CA ASP A 276 -1.89 -0.12 -1.31
C ASP A 276 -2.39 0.97 -2.27
N ARG A 277 -2.92 0.51 -3.40
CA ARG A 277 -3.36 1.37 -4.52
C ARG A 277 -4.64 2.13 -4.19
N TYR A 278 -5.59 1.52 -3.45
CA TYR A 278 -6.81 2.20 -3.00
C TYR A 278 -6.50 3.30 -2.01
N PHE A 279 -5.61 3.02 -1.06
CA PHE A 279 -5.13 4.03 -0.12
C PHE A 279 -4.53 5.23 -0.84
N LEU A 280 -3.67 5.00 -1.83
CA LEU A 280 -3.07 6.07 -2.63
C LEU A 280 -4.11 6.83 -3.47
N ASP A 281 -5.11 6.14 -3.99
CA ASP A 281 -6.15 6.77 -4.82
C ASP A 281 -7.07 7.66 -3.99
N ASN A 282 -7.35 7.27 -2.73
CA ASN A 282 -8.25 7.97 -1.82
C ASN A 282 -7.56 9.11 -1.05
N VAL A 283 -6.28 8.93 -0.67
CA VAL A 283 -5.57 9.86 0.21
C VAL A 283 -4.64 10.81 -0.56
N ALA A 284 -3.89 10.29 -1.55
CA ALA A 284 -2.85 11.07 -2.20
C ALA A 284 -3.41 12.04 -3.25
N GLY A 285 -3.07 13.33 -3.12
CA GLY A 285 -3.26 14.34 -4.15
C GLY A 285 -2.03 14.55 -5.04
N TRP A 286 -0.88 14.01 -4.61
CA TRP A 286 0.39 14.05 -5.32
C TRP A 286 1.06 12.69 -5.24
N ILE A 287 1.69 12.27 -6.34
CA ILE A 287 2.51 11.06 -6.41
C ILE A 287 3.96 11.45 -6.70
N LEU A 288 4.89 10.97 -5.89
CA LEU A 288 6.31 11.06 -6.15
C LEU A 288 6.83 9.68 -6.61
N GLU A 289 7.08 9.54 -7.88
CA GLU A 289 7.67 8.30 -8.42
C GLU A 289 9.18 8.35 -8.31
N LEU A 290 9.78 7.35 -7.64
CA LEU A 290 11.22 7.12 -7.61
C LEU A 290 11.59 6.11 -8.70
N ASP A 291 12.06 6.61 -9.84
CA ASP A 291 12.53 5.80 -10.95
C ASP A 291 14.00 6.07 -11.25
N ARG A 292 14.82 5.00 -11.27
CA ARG A 292 16.27 5.04 -11.60
C ARG A 292 17.08 6.04 -10.76
N GLY A 293 16.61 6.28 -9.52
CA GLY A 293 17.22 7.23 -8.58
C GLY A 293 16.74 8.67 -8.75
N SER A 294 15.90 8.98 -9.72
CA SER A 294 15.29 10.30 -9.92
C SER A 294 13.90 10.36 -9.31
N GLY A 295 13.53 11.49 -8.71
CA GLY A 295 12.19 11.75 -8.21
C GLY A 295 11.35 12.49 -9.26
N ILE A 296 10.24 11.89 -9.68
CA ILE A 296 9.32 12.47 -10.68
C ILE A 296 8.02 12.80 -9.96
N PRO A 297 7.74 14.09 -9.67
CA PRO A 297 6.48 14.49 -9.06
C PRO A 297 5.35 14.46 -10.09
N PHE A 298 4.18 14.01 -9.68
CA PHE A 298 2.96 13.99 -10.46
C PHE A 298 1.79 14.52 -9.62
N GLU A 299 1.04 15.49 -10.15
CA GLU A 299 -0.17 16.00 -9.52
C GLU A 299 -1.36 15.15 -9.91
N GLY A 300 -1.99 14.53 -8.93
CA GLY A 300 -3.13 13.64 -9.11
C GLY A 300 -3.05 12.39 -8.22
N ASN A 301 -4.07 11.55 -8.34
CA ASN A 301 -4.18 10.29 -7.63
C ASN A 301 -3.45 9.13 -8.36
N TYR A 302 -3.45 7.96 -7.75
CA TYR A 302 -2.78 6.77 -8.28
C TYR A 302 -3.28 6.36 -9.67
N SER A 303 -4.59 6.36 -9.91
CA SER A 303 -5.21 5.99 -11.20
C SER A 303 -4.76 6.93 -12.33
N SER A 304 -4.71 8.23 -12.06
CA SER A 304 -4.24 9.24 -13.02
C SER A 304 -2.75 9.07 -13.34
N TRP A 305 -1.94 8.80 -12.30
CA TRP A 305 -0.51 8.52 -12.46
C TRP A 305 -0.27 7.26 -13.28
N LEU A 306 -1.00 6.17 -13.04
CA LEU A 306 -0.87 4.91 -13.77
C LEU A 306 -1.09 5.11 -15.28
N ASN A 307 -2.14 5.86 -15.65
CA ASN A 307 -2.42 6.21 -17.04
C ASN A 307 -1.31 7.05 -17.67
N SER A 308 -0.73 7.98 -16.90
CA SER A 308 0.40 8.82 -17.35
C SER A 308 1.68 7.98 -17.51
N LYS A 309 1.97 7.08 -16.56
CA LYS A 309 3.10 6.15 -16.62
C LYS A 309 3.00 5.23 -17.85
N ALA A 310 1.83 4.66 -18.14
CA ALA A 310 1.62 3.82 -19.31
C ALA A 310 1.91 4.56 -20.63
N LYS A 311 1.44 5.80 -20.76
CA LYS A 311 1.72 6.65 -21.92
C LYS A 311 3.22 6.98 -22.04
N ARG A 312 3.88 7.35 -20.93
CA ARG A 312 5.30 7.64 -20.90
C ARG A 312 6.14 6.42 -21.31
N THR A 313 5.87 5.26 -20.73
CA THR A 313 6.55 4.00 -21.05
C THR A 313 6.36 3.61 -22.53
N SER A 314 5.16 3.77 -23.08
CA SER A 314 4.90 3.53 -24.50
C SER A 314 5.70 4.47 -25.41
N MET A 315 5.80 5.76 -25.06
CA MET A 315 6.62 6.73 -25.80
C MET A 315 8.12 6.41 -25.70
N GLU A 316 8.62 6.05 -24.51
CA GLU A 316 10.01 5.64 -24.29
C GLU A 316 10.37 4.40 -25.12
N ASN A 317 9.51 3.37 -25.12
CA ASN A 317 9.69 2.16 -25.91
C ASN A 317 9.71 2.45 -27.43
N CYS A 318 8.84 3.34 -27.90
CA CYS A 318 8.84 3.78 -29.29
C CYS A 318 10.13 4.53 -29.67
N GLN A 319 10.59 5.43 -28.80
CA GLN A 319 11.86 6.16 -28.99
C GLN A 319 13.06 5.22 -29.02
N GLN A 320 13.09 4.25 -28.09
CA GLN A 320 14.13 3.24 -28.02
C GLN A 320 14.14 2.34 -29.26
N GLY A 321 12.97 1.94 -29.75
CA GLY A 321 12.85 1.18 -30.99
C GLY A 321 13.44 1.94 -32.18
N LYS A 322 13.16 3.24 -32.29
CA LYS A 322 13.74 4.12 -33.32
C LYS A 322 15.25 4.26 -33.18
N LEU A 323 15.75 4.42 -31.93
CA LEU A 323 17.20 4.51 -31.64
C LEU A 323 17.92 3.21 -32.03
N ASN A 324 17.37 2.06 -31.64
CA ASN A 324 17.94 0.74 -31.99
C ASN A 324 17.95 0.50 -33.51
N GLN A 325 16.88 0.90 -34.22
CA GLN A 325 16.85 0.81 -35.68
C GLN A 325 17.91 1.73 -36.33
N ALA A 326 18.07 2.96 -35.83
CA ALA A 326 19.09 3.88 -36.31
C ALA A 326 20.49 3.31 -36.06
N LEU A 327 20.74 2.77 -34.87
CA LEU A 327 22.00 2.16 -34.47
C LEU A 327 22.32 0.93 -35.33
N ALA A 328 21.34 0.07 -35.61
CA ALA A 328 21.52 -1.08 -36.50
C ALA A 328 21.90 -0.67 -37.94
N ARG A 329 21.25 0.37 -38.49
CA ARG A 329 21.55 0.90 -39.84
C ARG A 329 22.98 1.48 -39.91
N GLU A 330 23.38 2.24 -38.88
CA GLU A 330 24.75 2.81 -38.85
C GLU A 330 25.80 1.72 -38.60
N LEU A 331 25.51 0.69 -37.80
CA LEU A 331 26.38 -0.48 -37.59
C LEU A 331 26.59 -1.25 -38.89
N GLU A 332 25.53 -1.50 -39.66
CA GLU A 332 25.62 -2.14 -40.96
C GLU A 332 26.53 -1.35 -41.94
N PHE A 333 26.37 -0.01 -41.93
CA PHE A 333 27.26 0.87 -42.70
C PHE A 333 28.72 0.80 -42.22
N VAL A 334 28.97 0.83 -40.91
CA VAL A 334 30.34 0.72 -40.33
C VAL A 334 30.94 -0.62 -40.68
N ASN A 335 30.17 -1.71 -40.69
CA ASN A 335 30.65 -3.06 -41.02
C ASN A 335 30.81 -3.31 -42.53
N SER A 336 30.11 -2.52 -43.37
CA SER A 336 30.24 -2.67 -44.83
C SER A 336 31.65 -2.39 -45.28
N LYS A 337 32.22 -3.28 -46.14
CA LYS A 337 33.55 -3.08 -46.74
C LYS A 337 33.52 -1.83 -47.62
N ALA A 338 34.45 -0.91 -47.38
CA ALA A 338 34.62 0.25 -48.26
C ALA A 338 34.95 -0.22 -49.70
N LYS A 339 34.06 0.06 -50.64
CA LYS A 339 34.34 -0.15 -52.06
C LYS A 339 35.24 1.00 -52.56
N GLY A 340 36.48 0.73 -52.84
CA GLY A 340 37.43 1.69 -53.40
C GLY A 340 38.15 2.58 -52.35
N GLN A 341 38.93 3.56 -52.82
CA GLN A 341 39.76 4.49 -51.99
C GLN A 341 38.96 5.51 -51.15
N GLN A 342 37.65 5.37 -51.00
CA GLN A 342 36.84 6.29 -50.19
C GLN A 342 37.01 6.02 -48.70
N LYS A 343 37.61 6.97 -47.96
CA LYS A 343 37.64 6.98 -46.51
C LYS A 343 36.21 7.01 -45.98
N LYS A 344 35.85 6.10 -45.06
CA LYS A 344 34.58 6.19 -44.33
C LYS A 344 34.45 7.58 -43.76
N GLY A 345 33.29 8.23 -43.99
CA GLY A 345 33.08 9.61 -43.57
C GLY A 345 33.20 9.76 -42.04
N VAL A 346 34.16 10.55 -41.58
CA VAL A 346 34.43 10.80 -40.15
C VAL A 346 33.18 11.32 -39.43
N ALA A 347 32.35 12.09 -40.11
CA ALA A 347 31.08 12.59 -39.56
C ALA A 347 30.10 11.45 -39.21
N ARG A 348 30.05 10.41 -40.04
CA ARG A 348 29.11 9.29 -39.81
C ARG A 348 29.60 8.33 -38.71
N MET A 349 30.91 8.20 -38.56
CA MET A 349 31.47 7.47 -37.40
C MET A 349 31.19 8.22 -36.09
N ARG A 350 31.34 9.53 -36.06
CA ARG A 350 30.95 10.34 -34.90
C ARG A 350 29.47 10.19 -34.59
N GLN A 351 28.62 10.19 -35.59
CA GLN A 351 27.17 9.98 -35.42
C GLN A 351 26.88 8.59 -34.84
N TYR A 352 27.58 7.54 -35.25
CA TYR A 352 27.49 6.22 -34.65
C TYR A 352 27.92 6.23 -33.18
N ASP A 353 29.06 6.83 -32.85
CA ASP A 353 29.60 6.94 -31.49
C ASP A 353 28.60 7.73 -30.58
N ASP A 354 28.01 8.80 -31.10
CA ASP A 354 26.95 9.55 -30.39
C ASP A 354 25.71 8.70 -30.15
N LEU A 355 25.27 7.89 -31.10
CA LEU A 355 24.15 6.96 -30.95
C LEU A 355 24.45 5.85 -29.95
N VAL A 356 25.66 5.28 -29.97
CA VAL A 356 26.13 4.29 -28.99
C VAL A 356 26.16 4.91 -27.58
N THR A 357 26.65 6.13 -27.45
CA THR A 357 26.68 6.84 -26.16
C THR A 357 25.29 7.09 -25.64
N ARG A 358 24.34 7.52 -26.48
CA ARG A 358 22.92 7.68 -26.10
C ARG A 358 22.28 6.35 -25.74
N ALA A 359 22.56 5.28 -26.48
CA ALA A 359 22.05 3.94 -26.19
C ALA A 359 22.62 3.37 -24.88
N SER A 360 23.91 3.62 -24.57
CA SER A 360 24.54 3.19 -23.32
C SER A 360 24.03 3.97 -22.09
N GLN A 361 23.61 5.22 -22.28
CA GLN A 361 22.97 6.03 -21.22
C GLN A 361 21.54 5.61 -20.91
N TYR A 362 20.92 4.85 -21.83
CA TYR A 362 19.56 4.34 -21.61
C TYR A 362 19.60 3.18 -20.62
N VAL A 363 19.27 3.47 -19.39
CA VAL A 363 19.04 2.44 -18.38
C VAL A 363 17.62 1.90 -18.61
N LYS A 364 17.52 0.66 -19.09
CA LYS A 364 16.22 0.00 -19.25
C LYS A 364 15.48 0.02 -17.91
N SER A 365 14.21 0.43 -17.89
CA SER A 365 13.36 0.28 -16.72
C SER A 365 13.44 -1.16 -16.22
N MET A 366 13.52 -1.35 -14.90
CA MET A 366 13.50 -2.70 -14.29
C MET A 366 12.07 -3.27 -14.40
N ALA A 367 11.62 -3.50 -15.64
CA ALA A 367 10.39 -4.27 -15.83
C ALA A 367 10.63 -5.67 -15.27
N VAL A 368 9.72 -6.10 -14.40
CA VAL A 368 9.66 -7.49 -13.95
C VAL A 368 9.25 -8.33 -15.14
N ASP A 369 10.00 -9.40 -15.44
CA ASP A 369 9.60 -10.35 -16.48
C ASP A 369 8.35 -11.11 -15.98
N SER A 370 7.49 -11.60 -16.87
CA SER A 370 6.24 -12.27 -16.50
C SER A 370 6.48 -13.49 -15.61
N ILE A 371 5.81 -13.56 -14.47
CA ILE A 371 5.79 -14.73 -13.61
C ILE A 371 4.95 -15.81 -14.28
N THR A 372 5.41 -17.05 -14.30
CA THR A 372 4.63 -18.19 -14.80
C THR A 372 4.52 -19.24 -13.69
N ILE A 373 3.28 -19.58 -13.32
CA ILE A 373 3.01 -20.64 -12.34
C ILE A 373 2.86 -21.96 -13.11
N PRO A 374 3.65 -23.01 -12.79
CA PRO A 374 3.53 -24.29 -13.46
C PRO A 374 2.18 -24.95 -13.13
N VAL A 375 1.55 -25.50 -14.15
CA VAL A 375 0.24 -26.15 -14.03
C VAL A 375 0.42 -27.56 -13.50
N GLY A 376 -0.31 -27.91 -12.45
CA GLY A 376 -0.38 -29.27 -11.90
C GLY A 376 -1.31 -30.22 -12.68
N PRO A 377 -1.66 -31.37 -12.07
CA PRO A 377 -2.63 -32.30 -12.64
C PRO A 377 -4.00 -31.62 -12.89
N ARG A 378 -4.78 -32.15 -13.82
CA ARG A 378 -6.12 -31.60 -14.09
C ARG A 378 -7.03 -31.74 -12.85
N LEU A 379 -7.72 -30.66 -12.48
CA LEU A 379 -8.70 -30.65 -11.41
C LEU A 379 -9.92 -31.52 -11.75
N GLY A 380 -10.45 -32.20 -10.75
CA GLY A 380 -11.76 -32.84 -10.79
C GLY A 380 -12.90 -31.85 -10.58
N ASN A 381 -14.11 -32.34 -10.43
CA ASN A 381 -15.31 -31.52 -10.22
C ASN A 381 -15.39 -30.93 -8.81
N ILE A 382 -14.79 -31.58 -7.82
CA ILE A 382 -14.72 -31.14 -6.44
C ILE A 382 -13.30 -30.66 -6.18
N VAL A 383 -13.14 -29.42 -5.73
CA VAL A 383 -11.84 -28.88 -5.30
C VAL A 383 -11.77 -28.82 -3.79
N VAL A 384 -12.59 -28.00 -3.16
CA VAL A 384 -12.76 -27.92 -1.70
C VAL A 384 -14.24 -27.84 -1.38
N GLU A 385 -14.75 -28.72 -0.55
CA GLU A 385 -16.13 -28.71 -0.08
C GLU A 385 -16.15 -28.71 1.44
N ALA A 386 -16.72 -27.67 2.02
CA ALA A 386 -16.93 -27.52 3.46
C ALA A 386 -18.43 -27.61 3.77
N SER A 387 -18.80 -28.47 4.72
CA SER A 387 -20.18 -28.65 5.15
C SER A 387 -20.28 -28.57 6.66
N GLY A 388 -20.98 -27.55 7.19
CA GLY A 388 -21.21 -27.36 8.60
C GLY A 388 -19.91 -27.18 9.42
N LEU A 389 -18.88 -26.56 8.83
CA LEU A 389 -17.54 -26.49 9.41
C LEU A 389 -17.52 -25.60 10.65
N THR A 390 -17.13 -26.17 11.78
CA THR A 390 -17.00 -25.47 13.05
C THR A 390 -15.61 -25.65 13.62
N LYS A 391 -14.99 -24.55 14.07
CA LYS A 391 -13.67 -24.54 14.67
C LYS A 391 -13.57 -23.49 15.78
N SER A 392 -12.99 -23.91 16.90
CA SER A 392 -12.75 -23.06 18.06
C SER A 392 -11.31 -23.19 18.57
N PHE A 393 -10.82 -22.18 19.26
CA PHE A 393 -9.58 -22.19 20.02
C PHE A 393 -9.82 -21.62 21.41
N GLY A 394 -9.74 -22.48 22.42
CA GLY A 394 -10.09 -22.12 23.79
C GLY A 394 -11.55 -21.62 23.84
N ASP A 395 -11.76 -20.44 24.40
CA ASP A 395 -13.11 -19.85 24.52
C ASP A 395 -13.60 -19.09 23.26
N ARG A 396 -12.78 -19.07 22.19
CA ARG A 396 -13.10 -18.30 20.98
C ARG A 396 -13.54 -19.23 19.87
N MET A 397 -14.76 -19.09 19.41
CA MET A 397 -15.27 -19.75 18.21
C MET A 397 -14.83 -18.93 16.97
N LEU A 398 -14.07 -19.54 16.05
CA LEU A 398 -13.58 -18.90 14.84
C LEU A 398 -14.55 -19.10 13.67
N LEU A 399 -15.09 -20.31 13.52
CA LEU A 399 -16.04 -20.71 12.49
C LEU A 399 -17.24 -21.36 13.16
N ASP A 400 -18.44 -20.99 12.74
CA ASP A 400 -19.72 -21.53 13.21
C ASP A 400 -20.57 -21.92 11.99
N ASP A 401 -20.75 -23.22 11.78
CA ASP A 401 -21.59 -23.81 10.71
C ASP A 401 -21.27 -23.28 9.28
N ALA A 402 -19.96 -23.13 8.96
CA ALA A 402 -19.56 -22.62 7.67
C ALA A 402 -19.74 -23.68 6.57
N THR A 403 -20.51 -23.32 5.52
CA THR A 403 -20.77 -24.20 4.38
C THR A 403 -20.46 -23.45 3.08
N PHE A 404 -19.52 -23.97 2.28
CA PHE A 404 -19.14 -23.43 0.98
C PHE A 404 -18.51 -24.49 0.08
N SER A 405 -18.50 -24.24 -1.21
CA SER A 405 -17.86 -25.11 -2.21
C SER A 405 -17.06 -24.28 -3.19
N VAL A 406 -15.80 -24.65 -3.39
CA VAL A 406 -14.90 -24.01 -4.35
C VAL A 406 -15.01 -24.71 -5.71
N PRO A 407 -15.49 -24.01 -6.76
CA PRO A 407 -15.55 -24.60 -8.08
C PRO A 407 -14.17 -24.68 -8.76
N PRO A 408 -13.98 -25.59 -9.73
CA PRO A 408 -12.75 -25.68 -10.50
C PRO A 408 -12.46 -24.39 -11.28
N GLY A 409 -11.21 -23.93 -11.21
CA GLY A 409 -10.78 -22.71 -11.88
C GLY A 409 -11.23 -21.40 -11.21
N ALA A 410 -11.85 -21.48 -10.02
CA ALA A 410 -12.23 -20.29 -9.27
C ALA A 410 -11.04 -19.66 -8.56
N VAL A 411 -11.04 -18.34 -8.51
CA VAL A 411 -10.17 -17.53 -7.65
C VAL A 411 -11.01 -16.98 -6.50
N VAL A 412 -10.77 -17.47 -5.28
CA VAL A 412 -11.54 -17.13 -4.09
C VAL A 412 -10.75 -16.16 -3.22
N GLY A 413 -11.24 -14.94 -3.05
CA GLY A 413 -10.71 -13.96 -2.11
C GLY A 413 -11.27 -14.20 -0.71
N ILE A 414 -10.41 -14.40 0.28
CA ILE A 414 -10.79 -14.58 1.69
C ILE A 414 -10.54 -13.28 2.44
N ILE A 415 -11.60 -12.67 2.94
CA ILE A 415 -11.55 -11.39 3.63
C ILE A 415 -12.08 -11.50 5.06
N GLY A 416 -11.59 -10.63 5.94
CA GLY A 416 -12.05 -10.58 7.34
C GLY A 416 -10.98 -9.99 8.25
N GLY A 417 -11.37 -9.69 9.49
CA GLY A 417 -10.47 -9.10 10.48
C GLY A 417 -9.26 -9.96 10.82
N ASN A 418 -8.23 -9.34 11.37
CA ASN A 418 -7.08 -10.08 11.87
C ASN A 418 -7.49 -10.99 13.02
N GLY A 419 -6.99 -12.25 13.00
CA GLY A 419 -7.34 -13.27 13.98
C GLY A 419 -8.71 -13.93 13.76
N ALA A 420 -9.44 -13.62 12.68
CA ALA A 420 -10.77 -14.20 12.39
C ALA A 420 -10.74 -15.71 12.04
N GLY A 421 -9.55 -16.31 11.84
CA GLY A 421 -9.43 -17.75 11.53
C GLY A 421 -9.09 -18.04 10.06
N LYS A 422 -8.68 -17.04 9.27
CA LYS A 422 -8.33 -17.21 7.85
C LYS A 422 -7.19 -18.22 7.63
N SER A 423 -6.06 -18.04 8.31
CA SER A 423 -4.92 -18.98 8.23
C SER A 423 -5.24 -20.34 8.85
N THR A 424 -6.18 -20.40 9.81
CA THR A 424 -6.68 -21.68 10.37
C THR A 424 -7.42 -22.48 9.30
N LEU A 425 -8.23 -21.84 8.45
CA LEU A 425 -8.87 -22.49 7.32
C LEU A 425 -7.83 -23.11 6.38
N PHE A 426 -6.75 -22.40 6.06
CA PHE A 426 -5.66 -22.93 5.22
C PHE A 426 -4.97 -24.13 5.87
N ARG A 427 -4.70 -24.09 7.19
CA ARG A 427 -4.15 -25.26 7.92
C ARG A 427 -5.08 -26.47 7.88
N MET A 428 -6.39 -26.26 7.96
CA MET A 428 -7.36 -27.36 7.82
C MET A 428 -7.38 -27.93 6.39
N ILE A 429 -7.29 -27.08 5.35
CA ILE A 429 -7.16 -27.52 3.95
C ILE A 429 -5.86 -28.30 3.74
N MET A 430 -4.78 -27.92 4.40
CA MET A 430 -3.48 -28.62 4.36
C MET A 430 -3.42 -29.87 5.26
N ASN A 431 -4.54 -30.25 5.93
CA ASN A 431 -4.60 -31.35 6.91
C ASN A 431 -3.62 -31.21 8.08
N GLN A 432 -3.19 -29.98 8.40
CA GLN A 432 -2.35 -29.65 9.56
C GLN A 432 -3.20 -29.43 10.82
N ASP A 433 -4.49 -29.17 10.67
CA ASP A 433 -5.46 -28.99 11.72
C ASP A 433 -6.77 -29.73 11.36
N THR A 434 -7.55 -30.09 12.36
CA THR A 434 -8.83 -30.78 12.17
C THR A 434 -10.00 -29.91 12.62
N PRO A 435 -11.14 -29.90 11.93
CA PRO A 435 -12.34 -29.21 12.40
C PRO A 435 -12.88 -29.87 13.68
N ASP A 436 -13.54 -29.08 14.53
CA ASP A 436 -14.19 -29.59 15.76
C ASP A 436 -15.53 -30.25 15.43
N ALA A 437 -16.24 -29.73 14.41
CA ALA A 437 -17.48 -30.32 13.88
C ALA A 437 -17.60 -30.04 12.38
N GLY A 438 -18.47 -30.78 11.70
CA GLY A 438 -18.63 -30.69 10.25
C GLY A 438 -17.62 -31.52 9.47
N SER A 439 -17.53 -31.27 8.17
CA SER A 439 -16.59 -31.96 7.29
C SER A 439 -15.95 -31.04 6.28
N LEU A 440 -14.66 -31.23 6.04
CA LEU A 440 -13.90 -30.57 4.98
C LEU A 440 -13.35 -31.65 4.04
N LYS A 441 -13.77 -31.63 2.78
CA LYS A 441 -13.36 -32.59 1.76
C LYS A 441 -12.53 -31.90 0.69
N LEU A 442 -11.37 -32.48 0.39
CA LEU A 442 -10.56 -32.15 -0.76
C LEU A 442 -10.83 -33.16 -1.88
N GLY A 443 -10.87 -32.71 -3.12
CA GLY A 443 -10.97 -33.63 -4.26
C GLY A 443 -9.74 -34.51 -4.40
N ASP A 444 -9.92 -35.79 -4.83
CA ASP A 444 -8.85 -36.78 -4.96
C ASP A 444 -7.69 -36.36 -5.87
N THR A 445 -7.96 -35.46 -6.82
CA THR A 445 -6.97 -34.92 -7.79
C THR A 445 -6.31 -33.64 -7.34
N VAL A 446 -6.67 -33.11 -6.16
CA VAL A 446 -6.18 -31.82 -5.67
C VAL A 446 -4.78 -31.98 -5.07
N VAL A 447 -3.85 -31.19 -5.58
CA VAL A 447 -2.48 -31.04 -5.06
C VAL A 447 -2.33 -29.61 -4.56
N PRO A 448 -2.48 -29.36 -3.24
CA PRO A 448 -2.40 -28.02 -2.67
C PRO A 448 -0.96 -27.55 -2.61
N MET A 449 -0.76 -26.26 -2.94
CA MET A 449 0.47 -25.48 -2.74
C MET A 449 0.16 -24.36 -1.77
N TYR A 450 0.91 -24.25 -0.69
CA TYR A 450 0.69 -23.24 0.33
C TYR A 450 1.87 -22.28 0.44
N VAL A 451 1.59 -21.01 0.23
CA VAL A 451 2.52 -19.90 0.49
C VAL A 451 2.14 -19.30 1.84
N ASP A 452 2.89 -19.68 2.86
CA ASP A 452 2.68 -19.21 4.23
C ASP A 452 3.23 -17.80 4.43
N GLN A 453 2.66 -17.08 5.37
CA GLN A 453 3.16 -15.78 5.83
C GLN A 453 4.50 -15.91 6.59
N SER A 454 4.77 -17.08 7.23
CA SER A 454 6.04 -17.33 7.92
C SER A 454 7.18 -17.55 6.93
N ARG A 455 8.33 -16.95 7.21
CA ARG A 455 9.54 -17.02 6.38
C ARG A 455 10.54 -18.06 6.90
N ASP A 456 10.10 -18.92 7.80
CA ASP A 456 10.95 -19.89 8.50
C ASP A 456 11.51 -21.00 7.61
N ALA A 457 10.92 -21.16 6.42
CA ALA A 457 11.34 -22.16 5.43
C ALA A 457 12.59 -21.77 4.61
N LEU A 458 13.14 -20.57 4.80
CA LEU A 458 14.31 -20.07 4.08
C LEU A 458 15.58 -20.24 4.93
N ASN A 459 16.63 -20.79 4.34
CA ASN A 459 17.94 -20.92 5.01
C ASN A 459 18.76 -19.62 4.87
N PRO A 460 19.07 -18.90 5.98
CA PRO A 460 19.76 -17.61 5.93
C PRO A 460 21.19 -17.69 5.36
N ASP A 461 21.84 -18.85 5.45
CA ASP A 461 23.25 -19.04 5.07
C ASP A 461 23.44 -19.36 3.58
N ARG A 462 22.35 -19.78 2.90
CA ARG A 462 22.41 -20.08 1.45
C ARG A 462 22.37 -18.81 0.61
N THR A 463 22.92 -18.89 -0.61
CA THR A 463 22.69 -17.82 -1.58
C THR A 463 21.26 -17.89 -2.12
N LEU A 464 20.74 -16.75 -2.60
CA LEU A 464 19.43 -16.69 -3.23
C LEU A 464 19.32 -17.70 -4.39
N TYR A 465 20.37 -17.80 -5.19
CA TYR A 465 20.44 -18.75 -6.30
C TYR A 465 20.33 -20.19 -5.81
N ASP A 466 21.11 -20.57 -4.81
CA ASP A 466 21.13 -21.95 -4.28
C ASP A 466 19.82 -22.31 -3.60
N GLU A 467 19.13 -21.34 -3.00
CA GLU A 467 17.84 -21.55 -2.33
C GLU A 467 16.71 -21.83 -3.34
N ILE A 468 16.79 -21.28 -4.55
CA ILE A 468 15.84 -21.53 -5.64
C ILE A 468 16.25 -22.77 -6.44
N ALA A 469 17.52 -22.88 -6.78
CA ALA A 469 18.03 -23.88 -7.70
C ALA A 469 18.19 -25.28 -7.06
N ASP A 470 18.36 -25.34 -5.72
CA ASP A 470 18.71 -26.58 -4.99
C ASP A 470 19.90 -27.34 -5.62
N GLY A 471 20.88 -26.60 -6.17
CA GLY A 471 22.06 -27.15 -6.83
C GLY A 471 21.85 -27.55 -8.29
N ALA A 472 20.67 -27.36 -8.87
CA ALA A 472 20.41 -27.61 -10.29
C ALA A 472 20.63 -26.35 -11.14
N GLU A 473 21.18 -26.51 -12.34
CA GLU A 473 21.31 -25.38 -13.30
C GLU A 473 19.98 -24.98 -13.95
N GLU A 474 19.05 -25.93 -14.04
CA GLU A 474 17.73 -25.77 -14.62
C GLU A 474 16.62 -26.06 -13.62
N VAL A 475 15.59 -25.26 -13.64
CA VAL A 475 14.33 -25.46 -12.89
C VAL A 475 13.33 -26.10 -13.85
N ASP A 476 12.80 -27.26 -13.49
CA ASP A 476 11.72 -27.88 -14.25
C ASP A 476 10.35 -27.37 -13.77
N LEU A 477 9.65 -26.71 -14.67
CA LEU A 477 8.31 -26.19 -14.45
C LEU A 477 7.30 -27.07 -15.19
N ASN A 478 7.13 -28.30 -14.70
CA ASN A 478 6.23 -29.31 -15.27
C ASN A 478 6.50 -29.60 -16.77
N GLY A 479 7.75 -29.98 -17.08
CA GLY A 479 8.21 -30.30 -18.42
C GLY A 479 8.75 -29.11 -19.24
N ARG A 480 8.64 -27.87 -18.72
CA ARG A 480 9.33 -26.71 -19.27
C ARG A 480 10.59 -26.42 -18.47
N LYS A 481 11.75 -26.73 -19.04
CA LYS A 481 13.04 -26.44 -18.42
C LYS A 481 13.42 -24.98 -18.63
N VAL A 482 13.71 -24.30 -17.54
CA VAL A 482 14.14 -22.89 -17.51
C VAL A 482 15.44 -22.81 -16.71
N THR A 483 16.44 -22.05 -17.18
CA THR A 483 17.66 -21.86 -16.38
C THR A 483 17.31 -21.19 -15.05
N ALA A 484 17.89 -21.66 -13.95
CA ALA A 484 17.62 -21.12 -12.61
C ALA A 484 17.87 -19.61 -12.53
N ARG A 485 18.86 -19.10 -13.27
CA ARG A 485 19.13 -17.64 -13.38
C ARG A 485 18.00 -16.87 -14.04
N ALA A 486 17.38 -17.40 -15.10
CA ALA A 486 16.23 -16.78 -15.74
C ALA A 486 15.00 -16.81 -14.82
N TYR A 487 14.79 -17.92 -14.13
CA TYR A 487 13.73 -18.04 -13.14
C TYR A 487 13.86 -17.02 -11.99
N CYS A 488 15.06 -16.84 -11.43
CA CYS A 488 15.33 -15.78 -10.46
C CYS A 488 15.00 -14.37 -11.01
N SER A 489 15.25 -14.13 -12.31
CA SER A 489 14.97 -12.83 -12.95
C SER A 489 13.48 -12.50 -13.00
N TRP A 490 12.61 -13.49 -13.11
CA TRP A 490 11.14 -13.29 -13.10
C TRP A 490 10.66 -12.63 -11.80
N TYR A 491 11.35 -12.89 -10.69
CA TYR A 491 11.08 -12.29 -9.38
C TYR A 491 11.94 -11.06 -9.08
N ASN A 492 12.50 -10.43 -10.14
CA ASN A 492 13.33 -9.22 -10.06
C ASN A 492 14.67 -9.40 -9.34
N PHE A 493 15.21 -10.64 -9.31
CA PHE A 493 16.56 -10.90 -8.83
C PHE A 493 17.53 -10.99 -10.02
N LYS A 494 18.25 -9.89 -10.30
CA LYS A 494 19.12 -9.77 -11.50
C LYS A 494 20.59 -9.64 -11.11
N GLY A 495 21.46 -10.24 -11.90
CA GLY A 495 22.92 -10.08 -11.77
C GLY A 495 23.46 -10.45 -10.40
N ASN A 496 24.10 -9.50 -9.72
CA ASN A 496 24.76 -9.72 -8.42
C ASN A 496 23.78 -9.99 -7.26
N ASP A 497 22.48 -9.68 -7.41
CA ASP A 497 21.51 -9.96 -6.37
C ASP A 497 21.33 -11.46 -6.14
N GLN A 498 21.53 -12.28 -7.18
CA GLN A 498 21.44 -13.73 -7.10
C GLN A 498 22.55 -14.38 -6.24
N ALA A 499 23.65 -13.68 -6.05
CA ALA A 499 24.79 -14.14 -5.23
C ALA A 499 24.68 -13.69 -3.76
N LYS A 500 23.70 -12.88 -3.39
CA LYS A 500 23.47 -12.47 -1.99
C LYS A 500 23.00 -13.66 -1.17
N THR A 501 23.44 -13.72 0.10
CA THR A 501 22.89 -14.67 1.06
C THR A 501 21.49 -14.25 1.49
N VAL A 502 20.63 -15.23 1.76
CA VAL A 502 19.23 -15.00 2.18
C VAL A 502 19.15 -14.12 3.41
N GLY A 503 20.11 -14.24 4.35
CA GLY A 503 20.18 -13.43 5.55
C GLY A 503 20.39 -11.92 5.28
N MET A 504 21.01 -11.55 4.14
CA MET A 504 21.24 -10.15 3.74
C MET A 504 20.04 -9.52 3.01
N LEU A 505 19.03 -10.31 2.67
CA LEU A 505 17.86 -9.82 1.95
C LEU A 505 16.95 -8.99 2.85
N SER A 506 16.37 -7.93 2.28
CA SER A 506 15.28 -7.18 2.92
C SER A 506 14.04 -8.06 3.09
N GLY A 507 13.09 -7.63 3.95
CA GLY A 507 11.83 -8.33 4.16
C GLY A 507 11.08 -8.62 2.86
N GLY A 508 10.94 -7.61 1.98
CA GLY A 508 10.30 -7.76 0.68
C GLY A 508 11.05 -8.66 -0.30
N GLU A 509 12.41 -8.64 -0.27
CA GLU A 509 13.20 -9.57 -1.08
C GLU A 509 13.04 -11.01 -0.59
N ARG A 510 12.99 -11.24 0.73
CA ARG A 510 12.72 -12.57 1.30
C ARG A 510 11.32 -13.08 0.93
N ASN A 511 10.32 -12.20 0.93
CA ASN A 511 8.96 -12.59 0.54
C ASN A 511 8.89 -13.00 -0.94
N ARG A 512 9.53 -12.24 -1.84
CA ARG A 512 9.64 -12.63 -3.26
C ARG A 512 10.39 -13.95 -3.46
N LEU A 513 11.45 -14.18 -2.67
CA LEU A 513 12.19 -15.44 -2.71
C LEU A 513 11.33 -16.62 -2.24
N HIS A 514 10.59 -16.45 -1.15
CA HIS A 514 9.67 -17.46 -0.64
C HIS A 514 8.58 -17.81 -1.65
N LEU A 515 7.99 -16.79 -2.25
CA LEU A 515 7.02 -16.95 -3.33
C LEU A 515 7.62 -17.72 -4.53
N ALA A 516 8.83 -17.35 -4.97
CA ALA A 516 9.52 -18.04 -6.05
C ALA A 516 9.79 -19.51 -5.73
N LYS A 517 10.23 -19.82 -4.50
CA LYS A 517 10.49 -21.19 -4.04
C LYS A 517 9.23 -22.04 -4.01
N THR A 518 8.12 -21.49 -3.54
CA THR A 518 6.84 -22.20 -3.44
C THR A 518 6.18 -22.39 -4.81
N LEU A 519 6.16 -21.36 -5.64
CA LEU A 519 5.57 -21.43 -6.98
C LEU A 519 6.36 -22.30 -7.98
N LYS A 520 7.58 -22.73 -7.64
CA LYS A 520 8.34 -23.75 -8.38
C LYS A 520 7.65 -25.14 -8.31
N GLN A 521 6.89 -25.39 -7.25
CA GLN A 521 6.16 -26.65 -7.08
C GLN A 521 4.99 -26.70 -8.05
N SER A 522 4.73 -27.88 -8.62
CA SER A 522 3.63 -28.08 -9.54
C SER A 522 2.39 -28.55 -8.77
N GLY A 523 1.40 -27.69 -8.62
CA GLY A 523 0.12 -28.00 -7.98
C GLY A 523 -1.05 -27.45 -8.78
N ASN A 524 -2.28 -27.73 -8.34
CA ASN A 524 -3.51 -27.29 -9.00
C ASN A 524 -4.48 -26.55 -8.06
N LEU A 525 -4.15 -26.49 -6.76
CA LEU A 525 -4.80 -25.62 -5.77
C LEU A 525 -3.74 -24.76 -5.10
N LEU A 526 -3.81 -23.46 -5.33
CA LEU A 526 -2.87 -22.48 -4.78
C LEU A 526 -3.50 -21.77 -3.59
N LEU A 527 -2.85 -21.83 -2.44
CA LEU A 527 -3.22 -21.16 -1.20
C LEU A 527 -2.21 -20.04 -0.94
N LEU A 528 -2.65 -18.78 -0.96
CA LEU A 528 -1.82 -17.60 -0.76
C LEU A 528 -2.26 -16.87 0.52
N ASP A 529 -1.40 -16.83 1.54
CA ASP A 529 -1.66 -16.09 2.78
C ASP A 529 -0.92 -14.76 2.78
N GLU A 530 -1.66 -13.66 2.58
CA GLU A 530 -1.16 -12.29 2.48
C GLU A 530 0.01 -12.11 1.49
N PRO A 531 -0.12 -12.58 0.23
CA PRO A 531 0.98 -12.51 -0.75
C PRO A 531 1.31 -11.08 -1.17
N THR A 532 0.42 -10.12 -0.93
CA THR A 532 0.57 -8.71 -1.31
C THR A 532 1.48 -7.93 -0.39
N ASN A 533 1.72 -8.42 0.83
CA ASN A 533 2.57 -7.75 1.80
C ASN A 533 4.01 -7.65 1.29
N ASP A 534 4.60 -6.45 1.40
CA ASP A 534 5.99 -6.14 1.02
C ASP A 534 6.33 -6.33 -0.48
N LEU A 535 5.35 -6.63 -1.37
CA LEU A 535 5.58 -6.68 -2.81
C LEU A 535 5.45 -5.28 -3.43
N ASP A 536 6.33 -4.95 -4.37
CA ASP A 536 6.19 -3.72 -5.14
C ASP A 536 5.10 -3.83 -6.21
N VAL A 537 4.60 -2.68 -6.66
CA VAL A 537 3.47 -2.57 -7.60
C VAL A 537 3.70 -3.35 -8.90
N ASP A 538 4.94 -3.36 -9.40
CA ASP A 538 5.27 -4.06 -10.65
C ASP A 538 5.27 -5.59 -10.45
N THR A 539 5.76 -6.08 -9.30
CA THR A 539 5.70 -7.52 -8.93
C THR A 539 4.26 -7.97 -8.65
N LEU A 540 3.47 -7.13 -7.96
CA LEU A 540 2.04 -7.41 -7.73
C LEU A 540 1.28 -7.58 -9.05
N ARG A 541 1.55 -6.71 -10.03
CA ARG A 541 0.93 -6.81 -11.34
C ARG A 541 1.31 -8.11 -12.06
N CYS A 542 2.58 -8.52 -12.00
CA CYS A 542 3.00 -9.79 -12.57
C CYS A 542 2.36 -10.99 -11.87
N LEU A 543 2.13 -10.90 -10.55
CA LEU A 543 1.41 -11.92 -9.79
C LEU A 543 -0.07 -11.97 -10.19
N GLU A 544 -0.74 -10.82 -10.36
CA GLU A 544 -2.10 -10.75 -10.90
C GLU A 544 -2.21 -11.47 -12.25
N GLU A 545 -1.33 -11.11 -13.20
CA GLU A 545 -1.28 -11.73 -14.52
C GLU A 545 -0.97 -13.25 -14.46
N ALA A 546 -0.15 -13.68 -13.49
CA ALA A 546 0.18 -15.09 -13.29
C ALA A 546 -1.02 -15.90 -12.75
N ILE A 547 -1.80 -15.31 -11.83
CA ILE A 547 -3.02 -15.91 -11.28
C ILE A 547 -4.11 -16.02 -12.36
N ASP A 548 -4.32 -14.97 -13.16
CA ASP A 548 -5.28 -14.98 -14.27
C ASP A 548 -4.98 -16.07 -15.32
N ASN A 549 -3.69 -16.37 -15.52
CA ASN A 549 -3.25 -17.40 -16.45
C ASN A 549 -3.12 -18.80 -15.80
N PHE A 550 -3.37 -18.92 -14.51
CA PHE A 550 -3.26 -20.20 -13.82
C PHE A 550 -4.47 -21.08 -14.06
N ALA A 551 -4.26 -22.29 -14.55
CA ALA A 551 -5.34 -23.22 -14.90
C ALA A 551 -5.93 -24.01 -13.69
N GLY A 552 -5.46 -23.76 -12.46
CA GLY A 552 -5.96 -24.32 -11.22
C GLY A 552 -6.94 -23.42 -10.50
N SER A 553 -7.33 -23.80 -9.28
CA SER A 553 -8.10 -22.94 -8.37
C SER A 553 -7.16 -22.25 -7.38
N VAL A 554 -7.51 -21.04 -6.97
CA VAL A 554 -6.70 -20.22 -6.07
C VAL A 554 -7.55 -19.74 -4.90
N LEU A 555 -7.05 -19.88 -3.67
CA LEU A 555 -7.61 -19.25 -2.47
C LEU A 555 -6.60 -18.24 -1.97
N ILE A 556 -7.03 -16.98 -1.80
CA ILE A 556 -6.16 -15.86 -1.47
C ILE A 556 -6.70 -15.17 -0.24
N VAL A 557 -5.93 -15.17 0.83
CA VAL A 557 -6.15 -14.24 1.95
C VAL A 557 -5.42 -12.96 1.62
N SER A 558 -6.13 -11.84 1.50
CA SER A 558 -5.51 -10.53 1.31
C SER A 558 -6.37 -9.43 1.86
N HIS A 559 -5.70 -8.37 2.30
CA HIS A 559 -6.31 -7.09 2.69
C HIS A 559 -6.22 -6.04 1.58
N ASP A 560 -5.50 -6.32 0.49
CA ASP A 560 -5.43 -5.48 -0.70
C ASP A 560 -6.72 -5.61 -1.53
N ARG A 561 -7.59 -4.62 -1.35
CA ARG A 561 -8.90 -4.56 -2.03
C ARG A 561 -8.76 -4.48 -3.55
N TRP A 562 -7.77 -3.73 -4.05
CA TRP A 562 -7.51 -3.58 -5.48
C TRP A 562 -7.08 -4.90 -6.13
N PHE A 563 -6.21 -5.63 -5.44
CA PHE A 563 -5.76 -6.95 -5.88
C PHE A 563 -6.93 -7.93 -5.95
N LEU A 564 -7.75 -8.00 -4.90
CA LEU A 564 -8.92 -8.87 -4.86
C LEU A 564 -9.96 -8.51 -5.93
N ASP A 565 -10.19 -7.23 -6.17
CA ASP A 565 -11.17 -6.78 -7.18
C ASP A 565 -10.77 -7.16 -8.61
N ARG A 566 -9.47 -7.31 -8.87
CA ARG A 566 -8.95 -7.71 -10.18
C ARG A 566 -8.91 -9.21 -10.40
N VAL A 567 -8.60 -10.00 -9.37
CA VAL A 567 -8.34 -11.43 -9.54
C VAL A 567 -9.44 -12.33 -8.97
N ALA A 568 -10.19 -11.89 -7.96
CA ALA A 568 -11.18 -12.73 -7.30
C ALA A 568 -12.46 -12.84 -8.14
N THR A 569 -12.91 -14.09 -8.33
CA THR A 569 -14.21 -14.43 -8.93
C THR A 569 -15.27 -14.69 -7.87
N HIS A 570 -14.83 -15.03 -6.65
CA HIS A 570 -15.68 -15.31 -5.49
C HIS A 570 -15.06 -14.73 -4.23
N ILE A 571 -15.88 -14.37 -3.26
CA ILE A 571 -15.45 -13.85 -1.97
C ILE A 571 -15.96 -14.75 -0.85
N LEU A 572 -15.07 -15.12 0.07
CA LEU A 572 -15.37 -15.77 1.34
C LEU A 572 -15.14 -14.77 2.48
N ALA A 573 -16.21 -14.18 2.98
CA ALA A 573 -16.15 -13.07 3.93
C ALA A 573 -16.41 -13.53 5.36
N TYR A 574 -15.49 -13.22 6.28
CA TYR A 574 -15.65 -13.35 7.71
C TYR A 574 -16.28 -12.05 8.26
N GLU A 575 -17.61 -12.02 8.37
CA GLU A 575 -18.37 -10.80 8.70
C GLU A 575 -18.48 -10.49 10.22
N GLY A 576 -17.79 -11.28 11.05
CA GLY A 576 -17.86 -11.21 12.52
C GLY A 576 -18.84 -12.25 13.10
N ASP A 577 -18.91 -12.32 14.44
CA ASP A 577 -19.70 -13.31 15.19
C ASP A 577 -19.52 -14.76 14.71
N SER A 578 -18.31 -15.09 14.22
CA SER A 578 -17.91 -16.42 13.71
C SER A 578 -18.67 -16.88 12.44
N LYS A 579 -19.41 -15.99 11.79
CA LYS A 579 -20.15 -16.28 10.55
C LYS A 579 -19.28 -16.03 9.32
N VAL A 580 -19.43 -16.93 8.35
CA VAL A 580 -18.75 -16.83 7.05
C VAL A 580 -19.80 -16.78 5.96
N THR A 581 -19.67 -15.80 5.07
CA THR A 581 -20.57 -15.58 3.93
C THR A 581 -19.83 -15.91 2.64
N TRP A 582 -20.43 -16.78 1.82
CA TRP A 582 -19.98 -17.06 0.46
C TRP A 582 -20.67 -16.12 -0.53
N PHE A 583 -19.91 -15.45 -1.38
CA PHE A 583 -20.42 -14.50 -2.37
C PHE A 583 -19.79 -14.76 -3.75
N GLU A 584 -20.61 -14.78 -4.81
CA GLU A 584 -20.16 -14.91 -6.19
C GLU A 584 -20.01 -13.51 -6.81
N GLY A 585 -18.79 -13.09 -7.08
CA GLY A 585 -18.46 -11.76 -7.62
C GLY A 585 -17.13 -11.24 -7.11
N GLY A 586 -16.75 -10.04 -7.57
CA GLY A 586 -15.55 -9.33 -7.15
C GLY A 586 -15.69 -8.67 -5.77
N TYR A 587 -14.62 -8.04 -5.31
CA TYR A 587 -14.64 -7.33 -4.02
C TYR A 587 -15.60 -6.14 -4.03
N SER A 588 -15.63 -5.36 -5.11
CA SER A 588 -16.52 -4.21 -5.26
C SER A 588 -18.00 -4.62 -5.24
N ASP A 589 -18.35 -5.74 -5.90
CA ASP A 589 -19.72 -6.27 -5.91
C ASP A 589 -20.16 -6.72 -4.50
N TYR A 590 -19.24 -7.38 -3.77
CA TYR A 590 -19.47 -7.77 -2.37
C TYR A 590 -19.69 -6.56 -1.47
N GLU A 591 -18.91 -5.48 -1.66
CA GLU A 591 -19.06 -4.27 -0.85
C GLU A 591 -20.41 -3.57 -1.10
N GLU A 592 -20.92 -3.58 -2.34
CA GLU A 592 -22.25 -3.09 -2.68
C GLU A 592 -23.35 -3.96 -2.05
N ASP A 593 -23.22 -5.28 -2.10
CA ASP A 593 -24.14 -6.21 -1.44
C ASP A 593 -24.13 -6.01 0.08
N ARG A 594 -22.97 -5.83 0.70
CA ARG A 594 -22.83 -5.52 2.13
C ARG A 594 -23.56 -4.23 2.52
N LYS A 595 -23.44 -3.17 1.68
CA LYS A 595 -24.18 -1.91 1.86
C LYS A 595 -25.70 -2.12 1.78
N THR A 596 -26.15 -2.92 0.81
CA THR A 596 -27.57 -3.23 0.60
C THR A 596 -28.16 -4.03 1.77
N ARG A 597 -27.39 -4.94 2.38
CA ARG A 597 -27.75 -5.69 3.58
C ARG A 597 -27.76 -4.84 4.87
N GLY A 598 -27.42 -3.55 4.78
CA GLY A 598 -27.38 -2.63 5.93
C GLY A 598 -26.19 -2.84 6.88
N LEU A 599 -25.22 -3.66 6.49
CA LEU A 599 -23.96 -3.89 7.21
C LEU A 599 -22.92 -2.80 6.88
N SER A 600 -23.38 -1.60 6.55
CA SER A 600 -22.57 -0.44 6.17
C SER A 600 -21.60 -0.06 7.30
N ALA A 601 -20.42 0.42 6.92
CA ALA A 601 -19.28 0.72 7.76
C ALA A 601 -19.61 1.54 9.02
N VAL A 602 -19.97 0.85 10.07
CA VAL A 602 -19.82 1.33 11.45
C VAL A 602 -18.30 1.44 11.68
N ALA A 603 -17.85 2.42 12.45
CA ALA A 603 -16.45 2.54 12.82
C ALA A 603 -15.90 1.16 13.23
N PRO A 604 -14.68 0.78 12.78
CA PRO A 604 -14.15 -0.55 13.06
C PRO A 604 -14.16 -0.79 14.56
N THR A 605 -14.89 -1.81 14.97
CA THR A 605 -14.93 -2.27 16.35
C THR A 605 -14.10 -3.53 16.47
N ARG A 606 -13.62 -3.84 17.67
CA ARG A 606 -12.91 -5.09 17.92
C ARG A 606 -13.75 -6.27 17.44
N VAL A 607 -13.10 -7.25 16.78
CA VAL A 607 -13.78 -8.46 16.32
C VAL A 607 -14.44 -9.15 17.52
N LYS A 608 -15.77 -9.23 17.50
CA LYS A 608 -16.54 -9.96 18.51
C LYS A 608 -16.55 -11.43 18.13
N PHE A 609 -16.02 -12.28 18.99
CA PHE A 609 -16.13 -13.74 18.86
C PHE A 609 -17.32 -14.22 19.70
N ARG A 610 -18.06 -15.18 19.17
CA ARG A 610 -19.07 -15.87 19.94
C ARG A 610 -18.34 -16.71 21.01
N LYS A 611 -18.71 -16.53 22.29
CA LYS A 611 -18.20 -17.39 23.36
C LYS A 611 -18.85 -18.76 23.23
N LEU A 612 -18.05 -19.83 23.42
CA LEU A 612 -18.60 -21.16 23.61
C LEU A 612 -19.57 -21.11 24.81
N ALA A 613 -20.84 -21.46 24.59
CA ALA A 613 -21.76 -21.69 25.69
C ALA A 613 -21.23 -22.91 26.45
N ASN A 614 -20.89 -22.73 27.73
CA ASN A 614 -20.58 -23.87 28.59
C ASN A 614 -21.76 -24.85 28.52
N VAL A 615 -21.53 -26.02 27.96
CA VAL A 615 -22.46 -27.18 27.98
C VAL A 615 -22.34 -27.86 29.33
#